data_dbd057bc21af203cd33082bab253cc1b
#
_entry.id   dbd057bc21af203cd33082bab253cc1b
#
_cell.length_a   1.000
_cell.length_b   1.000
_cell.length_c   1.000
_cell.angle_alpha   90.00
_cell.angle_beta   90.00
_cell.angle_gamma   90.00
#
_symmetry.space_group_name_H-M   'P 1'
#
loop_
_entity.id
_entity.type
_entity.pdbx_description
1 polymer ?
#
loop_
_entity_poly.entity_id
_entity_poly.type
_entity_poly.pdbx_seq_one_letter_code
_entity_poly.pdbx_strand_id
1 'polypeptide(L)'
;MFVRRTLETPRVPPLRVGLYKKRSECRRSLKTNTQAHQPPPSDAPSASDVAIGAGLLRSLREIVGERGLVEGRNSLRVYECDGYTLEKAAPVLVVLPATTDEASRVITLLAAAAVPFVPRGAGTGVSGGCLPTSPSVMIGTSRMKRIRNIDLDNRVAEVEAGVVNLEVSRAVEAAGLYYAPDPSSQSACTIGGNVAENSGGPHTLKYGVTVNHVLALELVLPDGSVVWLDREAEAAGYDLVGLVTGSEGTLGLVTAARVRLLRKPEGVRTLLATFPGVGQASRAVSAIIAAGIIPAALEMMDALIIEAVEAAYHFGFDKDAGAVLLIELDGLEAGLDAVAARVEICCTEAGATRVQRAADEAERALLWKSRKRAFGAMGRLTPNYCTQDGVVPRSRLPEIVETIAAISKRYKLRIANLMHAGDGNIHPLVLYDETKPGEVDRVLAAGEEILKACLDLGGSITGEHGIGVEKLALMNEAFGAETLDAMSDVRDAFNPRGLCNPDKMIPASRSCVEVNRPGPRGGG
;
A
#
# COMPACT_ATOMS: atom_id res chain seq x y z
N MET A 1 -54.39 -20.91 18.64
CA MET A 1 -54.94 -20.32 17.39
C MET A 1 -53.91 -19.29 16.90
N PHE A 2 -52.92 -19.76 16.15
CA PHE A 2 -51.83 -18.92 15.63
C PHE A 2 -52.05 -18.71 14.13
N VAL A 3 -52.32 -17.46 13.73
CA VAL A 3 -52.51 -17.05 12.34
C VAL A 3 -51.13 -16.89 11.70
N ARG A 4 -50.81 -17.73 10.72
CA ARG A 4 -49.66 -17.55 9.81
C ARG A 4 -49.99 -16.41 8.83
N ARG A 5 -49.29 -15.30 8.90
CA ARG A 5 -49.21 -14.31 7.82
C ARG A 5 -48.05 -14.67 6.93
N THR A 6 -48.33 -15.06 5.70
CA THR A 6 -47.38 -15.18 4.61
C THR A 6 -47.00 -13.78 4.13
N LEU A 7 -45.71 -13.45 4.25
CA LEU A 7 -45.12 -12.25 3.63
C LEU A 7 -44.80 -12.59 2.17
N GLU A 8 -45.49 -11.99 1.25
CA GLU A 8 -45.13 -12.01 -0.17
C GLU A 8 -43.91 -11.09 -0.38
N THR A 9 -42.82 -11.65 -0.90
CA THR A 9 -41.63 -10.91 -1.34
C THR A 9 -41.88 -10.28 -2.70
N PRO A 10 -41.57 -8.99 -2.93
CA PRO A 10 -41.72 -8.38 -4.25
C PRO A 10 -40.70 -8.98 -5.22
N ARG A 11 -41.17 -9.43 -6.38
CA ARG A 11 -40.35 -9.93 -7.49
C ARG A 11 -39.64 -8.77 -8.14
N VAL A 12 -38.28 -8.80 -8.10
CA VAL A 12 -37.41 -7.93 -8.90
C VAL A 12 -37.37 -8.47 -10.34
N PRO A 13 -37.62 -7.65 -11.36
CA PRO A 13 -37.54 -8.11 -12.74
C PRO A 13 -36.08 -8.45 -13.14
N PRO A 14 -35.84 -9.44 -14.01
CA PRO A 14 -34.51 -9.83 -14.42
C PRO A 14 -33.86 -8.75 -15.29
N LEU A 15 -32.66 -8.33 -14.91
CA LEU A 15 -31.77 -7.51 -15.73
C LEU A 15 -31.41 -8.29 -17.00
N ARG A 16 -31.73 -7.73 -18.16
CA ARG A 16 -31.31 -8.25 -19.48
C ARG A 16 -29.80 -8.02 -19.61
N VAL A 17 -29.02 -9.07 -19.49
CA VAL A 17 -27.62 -9.10 -19.91
C VAL A 17 -27.58 -9.13 -21.42
N GLY A 18 -27.20 -8.01 -22.03
CA GLY A 18 -26.94 -7.91 -23.47
C GLY A 18 -25.69 -8.69 -23.83
N LEU A 19 -25.86 -9.73 -24.66
CA LEU A 19 -24.79 -10.48 -25.28
C LEU A 19 -23.94 -9.56 -26.20
N TYR A 20 -22.71 -9.25 -25.78
CA TYR A 20 -21.72 -8.61 -26.65
C TYR A 20 -21.19 -9.62 -27.66
N LYS A 21 -21.55 -9.42 -28.93
CA LYS A 21 -20.97 -10.13 -30.08
C LYS A 21 -19.50 -9.76 -30.22
N LYS A 22 -18.64 -10.79 -30.30
CA LYS A 22 -17.24 -10.70 -30.74
C LYS A 22 -17.15 -9.88 -32.04
N ARG A 23 -16.40 -8.78 -32.00
CA ARG A 23 -15.82 -8.18 -33.21
C ARG A 23 -14.35 -8.55 -33.24
N SER A 24 -14.01 -9.50 -34.06
CA SER A 24 -12.68 -9.73 -34.60
C SER A 24 -12.40 -8.66 -35.67
N GLU A 25 -11.11 -8.31 -35.80
CA GLU A 25 -10.48 -7.54 -36.86
C GLU A 25 -10.45 -6.01 -36.73
N CYS A 26 -9.37 -5.54 -36.12
CA CYS A 26 -8.60 -4.44 -36.73
C CYS A 26 -7.12 -4.53 -36.30
N ARG A 27 -6.34 -5.40 -36.99
CA ARG A 27 -4.87 -5.30 -36.96
C ARG A 27 -4.49 -4.12 -37.87
N ARG A 28 -4.08 -3.00 -37.28
CA ARG A 28 -3.23 -2.01 -37.96
C ARG A 28 -1.97 -1.79 -37.13
N SER A 29 -0.86 -2.02 -37.81
CA SER A 29 0.52 -1.88 -37.37
C SER A 29 0.75 -0.59 -36.56
N LEU A 30 1.01 -0.71 -35.29
CA LEU A 30 1.71 0.30 -34.51
C LEU A 30 3.21 0.03 -34.65
N LYS A 31 3.88 0.88 -35.42
CA LYS A 31 5.35 0.96 -35.44
C LYS A 31 5.78 1.34 -34.02
N THR A 32 6.55 0.46 -33.41
CA THR A 32 7.27 0.68 -32.15
C THR A 32 8.19 1.89 -32.32
N ASN A 33 7.86 2.98 -31.69
CA ASN A 33 8.76 4.11 -31.55
C ASN A 33 9.53 3.93 -30.23
N THR A 34 10.57 3.12 -30.27
CA THR A 34 11.58 3.03 -29.20
C THR A 34 12.42 4.29 -29.25
N GLN A 35 11.94 5.37 -28.65
CA GLN A 35 12.84 6.43 -28.20
C GLN A 35 13.44 6.00 -26.88
N ALA A 36 14.74 5.70 -26.90
CA ALA A 36 15.55 5.53 -25.70
C ALA A 36 15.32 6.73 -24.78
N HIS A 37 15.04 6.46 -23.51
CA HIS A 37 14.96 7.48 -22.48
C HIS A 37 16.36 8.14 -22.38
N GLN A 38 16.52 9.29 -23.03
CA GLN A 38 17.65 10.17 -22.75
C GLN A 38 17.36 10.84 -21.40
N PRO A 39 18.32 10.87 -20.47
CA PRO A 39 18.17 11.67 -19.26
C PRO A 39 17.93 13.13 -19.72
N PRO A 40 17.04 13.88 -19.04
CA PRO A 40 16.81 15.26 -19.38
C PRO A 40 18.12 16.03 -19.37
N PRO A 41 18.31 17.00 -20.30
CA PRO A 41 19.53 17.79 -20.36
C PRO A 41 19.77 18.44 -19.00
N SER A 42 21.03 18.48 -18.57
CA SER A 42 21.51 18.97 -17.28
C SER A 42 21.16 20.44 -16.96
N ASP A 43 20.56 21.15 -17.89
CA ASP A 43 20.19 22.57 -17.81
C ASP A 43 18.69 22.82 -17.59
N ALA A 44 17.86 21.79 -17.36
CA ALA A 44 16.52 22.01 -16.90
C ALA A 44 16.56 22.56 -15.45
N PRO A 45 15.86 23.67 -15.12
CA PRO A 45 15.84 24.19 -13.76
C PRO A 45 15.39 23.07 -12.81
N SER A 46 16.21 22.78 -11.80
CA SER A 46 15.82 21.79 -10.79
C SER A 46 14.57 22.31 -10.06
N ALA A 47 13.71 21.43 -9.55
CA ALA A 47 12.53 21.83 -8.77
C ALA A 47 12.86 22.79 -7.62
N SER A 48 14.13 22.83 -7.17
CA SER A 48 14.66 23.76 -6.19
C SER A 48 14.81 25.21 -6.69
N ASP A 49 14.71 25.47 -8.00
CA ASP A 49 14.87 26.79 -8.61
C ASP A 49 13.55 27.57 -8.74
N VAL A 50 12.40 26.91 -8.46
CA VAL A 50 11.11 27.59 -8.31
C VAL A 50 11.02 28.21 -6.93
N ALA A 51 11.42 29.45 -6.81
CA ALA A 51 11.41 30.17 -5.54
C ALA A 51 9.96 30.42 -5.09
N ILE A 52 9.60 29.91 -3.92
CA ILE A 52 8.39 30.35 -3.21
C ILE A 52 8.55 31.85 -2.92
N GLY A 53 7.55 32.66 -3.32
CA GLY A 53 7.61 34.10 -3.09
C GLY A 53 7.85 34.44 -1.60
N ALA A 54 8.74 35.39 -1.33
CA ALA A 54 9.14 35.75 0.03
C ALA A 54 7.95 36.08 0.96
N GLY A 55 6.86 36.61 0.39
CA GLY A 55 5.62 36.87 1.13
C GLY A 55 4.95 35.60 1.61
N LEU A 56 4.76 34.62 0.73
CA LEU A 56 4.17 33.33 1.07
C LEU A 56 5.02 32.58 2.11
N LEU A 57 6.34 32.55 1.93
CA LEU A 57 7.26 31.91 2.88
C LEU A 57 7.15 32.54 4.28
N ARG A 58 7.05 33.87 4.37
CA ARG A 58 6.86 34.59 5.64
C ARG A 58 5.55 34.19 6.31
N SER A 59 4.44 34.18 5.56
CA SER A 59 3.13 33.80 6.10
C SER A 59 3.10 32.34 6.54
N LEU A 60 3.72 31.43 5.81
CA LEU A 60 3.85 30.04 6.24
C LEU A 60 4.65 29.93 7.55
N ARG A 61 5.74 30.68 7.68
CA ARG A 61 6.55 30.73 8.91
C ARG A 61 5.78 31.29 10.10
N GLU A 62 4.95 32.29 9.90
CA GLU A 62 4.08 32.84 10.94
C GLU A 62 3.04 31.84 11.46
N ILE A 63 2.59 30.89 10.59
CA ILE A 63 1.62 29.86 10.99
C ILE A 63 2.30 28.75 11.79
N VAL A 64 3.38 28.15 11.28
CA VAL A 64 3.95 26.93 11.85
C VAL A 64 5.19 27.16 12.71
N GLY A 65 5.70 28.40 12.76
CA GLY A 65 6.93 28.78 13.45
C GLY A 65 8.21 28.23 12.77
N GLU A 66 9.37 28.63 13.24
CA GLU A 66 10.67 28.24 12.68
C GLU A 66 10.88 26.70 12.68
N ARG A 67 10.41 26.01 13.71
CA ARG A 67 10.49 24.54 13.82
C ARG A 67 9.54 23.80 12.87
N GLY A 68 8.58 24.49 12.30
CA GLY A 68 7.60 23.96 11.37
C GLY A 68 8.01 24.08 9.90
N LEU A 69 9.17 24.69 9.59
CA LEU A 69 9.68 24.82 8.23
C LEU A 69 11.00 24.06 8.07
N VAL A 70 11.15 23.38 6.93
CA VAL A 70 12.41 22.80 6.49
C VAL A 70 12.78 23.42 5.16
N GLU A 71 13.91 24.10 5.15
CA GLU A 71 14.45 24.86 4.03
C GLU A 71 15.87 24.42 3.72
N GLY A 72 16.34 24.80 2.56
CA GLY A 72 17.72 24.54 2.13
C GLY A 72 17.91 23.15 1.52
N ARG A 73 18.65 23.14 0.42
CA ARG A 73 18.83 21.96 -0.44
C ARG A 73 19.23 20.69 0.32
N ASN A 74 20.14 20.79 1.27
CA ASN A 74 20.62 19.60 1.99
C ASN A 74 19.57 19.00 2.93
N SER A 75 18.75 19.86 3.59
CA SER A 75 17.66 19.41 4.47
C SER A 75 16.49 18.83 3.69
N LEU A 76 16.20 19.38 2.50
CA LEU A 76 15.12 18.91 1.64
C LEU A 76 15.42 17.55 1.01
N ARG A 77 16.70 17.16 0.85
CA ARG A 77 17.09 15.85 0.34
C ARG A 77 16.58 14.68 1.19
N VAL A 78 16.32 14.88 2.49
CA VAL A 78 15.71 13.85 3.36
C VAL A 78 14.29 13.50 2.92
N TYR A 79 13.67 14.37 2.13
CA TYR A 79 12.29 14.25 1.66
C TYR A 79 12.19 13.96 0.15
N GLU A 80 13.31 13.71 -0.52
CA GLU A 80 13.35 13.53 -1.99
C GLU A 80 12.82 12.18 -2.49
N CYS A 81 12.55 11.22 -1.58
CA CYS A 81 11.93 9.94 -1.89
C CYS A 81 11.18 9.37 -0.67
N ASP A 82 10.44 8.31 -0.88
CA ASP A 82 9.95 7.39 0.16
C ASP A 82 10.72 6.06 0.10
N GLY A 83 10.09 4.93 0.40
CA GLY A 83 10.69 3.61 0.24
C GLY A 83 10.85 3.17 -1.22
N TYR A 84 10.19 3.83 -2.18
CA TYR A 84 10.44 3.68 -3.60
C TYR A 84 11.61 4.59 -4.00
N THR A 85 12.81 4.03 -4.03
CA THR A 85 14.05 4.79 -4.18
C THR A 85 14.52 4.95 -5.64
N LEU A 86 13.80 4.37 -6.60
CA LEU A 86 14.13 4.44 -8.03
C LEU A 86 13.91 5.85 -8.61
N GLU A 87 12.94 6.58 -8.07
CA GLU A 87 12.68 7.97 -8.42
C GLU A 87 12.94 8.89 -7.25
N LYS A 88 13.50 10.06 -7.53
CA LYS A 88 13.85 11.07 -6.51
C LYS A 88 13.51 12.45 -7.01
N ALA A 89 12.78 13.21 -6.19
CA ALA A 89 12.49 14.61 -6.44
C ALA A 89 12.37 15.37 -5.11
N ALA A 90 13.16 16.41 -4.93
CA ALA A 90 13.10 17.22 -3.72
C ALA A 90 11.92 18.20 -3.79
N PRO A 91 11.15 18.37 -2.71
CA PRO A 91 10.14 19.42 -2.63
C PRO A 91 10.80 20.81 -2.60
N VAL A 92 10.06 21.86 -2.97
CA VAL A 92 10.56 23.24 -2.89
C VAL A 92 10.62 23.74 -1.45
N LEU A 93 9.80 23.19 -0.57
CA LEU A 93 9.71 23.49 0.85
C LEU A 93 9.02 22.33 1.57
N VAL A 94 9.38 22.08 2.84
CA VAL A 94 8.59 21.20 3.71
C VAL A 94 7.99 22.01 4.85
N VAL A 95 6.67 21.86 5.04
CA VAL A 95 5.92 22.47 6.12
C VAL A 95 5.41 21.39 7.06
N LEU A 96 5.64 21.56 8.35
CA LEU A 96 5.30 20.61 9.40
C LEU A 96 4.31 21.24 10.38
N PRO A 97 2.99 21.24 10.08
CA PRO A 97 1.99 21.75 11.01
C PRO A 97 1.90 20.84 12.25
N ALA A 98 1.62 21.45 13.41
CA ALA A 98 1.45 20.75 14.68
C ALA A 98 -0.03 20.50 15.02
N THR A 99 -0.95 21.18 14.35
CA THR A 99 -2.40 21.07 14.59
C THR A 99 -3.16 21.10 13.27
N THR A 100 -4.42 20.65 13.31
CA THR A 100 -5.35 20.74 12.17
C THR A 100 -5.57 22.19 11.74
N ASP A 101 -5.64 23.14 12.69
CA ASP A 101 -5.76 24.58 12.39
C ASP A 101 -4.54 25.09 11.59
N GLU A 102 -3.33 24.76 12.04
CA GLU A 102 -2.12 25.11 11.29
C GLU A 102 -2.14 24.52 9.87
N ALA A 103 -2.53 23.25 9.73
CA ALA A 103 -2.63 22.57 8.43
C ALA A 103 -3.67 23.23 7.52
N SER A 104 -4.85 23.56 8.05
CA SER A 104 -5.92 24.28 7.34
C SER A 104 -5.42 25.63 6.81
N ARG A 105 -4.82 26.45 7.67
CA ARG A 105 -4.29 27.76 7.29
C ARG A 105 -3.15 27.66 6.26
N VAL A 106 -2.26 26.68 6.39
CA VAL A 106 -1.21 26.39 5.41
C VAL A 106 -1.81 26.06 4.05
N ILE A 107 -2.76 25.11 4.00
CA ILE A 107 -3.40 24.69 2.75
C ILE A 107 -4.19 25.84 2.13
N THR A 108 -4.91 26.66 2.92
CA THR A 108 -5.62 27.86 2.45
C THR A 108 -4.66 28.82 1.74
N LEU A 109 -3.47 29.09 2.31
CA LEU A 109 -2.47 29.95 1.69
C LEU A 109 -1.92 29.35 0.39
N LEU A 110 -1.62 28.05 0.36
CA LEU A 110 -1.12 27.36 -0.83
C LEU A 110 -2.18 27.36 -1.93
N ALA A 111 -3.44 27.11 -1.57
CA ALA A 111 -4.56 27.16 -2.50
C ALA A 111 -4.74 28.57 -3.09
N ALA A 112 -4.69 29.62 -2.27
CA ALA A 112 -4.78 31.02 -2.75
C ALA A 112 -3.63 31.38 -3.71
N ALA A 113 -2.43 30.84 -3.45
CA ALA A 113 -1.24 31.06 -4.29
C ALA A 113 -1.17 30.09 -5.50
N ALA A 114 -2.12 29.18 -5.68
CA ALA A 114 -2.10 28.13 -6.69
C ALA A 114 -0.82 27.23 -6.64
N VAL A 115 -0.29 27.00 -5.43
CA VAL A 115 0.90 26.17 -5.22
C VAL A 115 0.46 24.75 -4.89
N PRO A 116 0.89 23.73 -5.67
CA PRO A 116 0.61 22.33 -5.37
C PRO A 116 1.26 21.89 -4.05
N PHE A 117 0.63 20.92 -3.39
CA PHE A 117 1.19 20.34 -2.18
C PHE A 117 1.08 18.81 -2.15
N VAL A 118 2.03 18.17 -1.47
CA VAL A 118 2.13 16.73 -1.32
C VAL A 118 2.03 16.36 0.16
N PRO A 119 0.99 15.64 0.59
CA PRO A 119 0.91 15.09 1.94
C PRO A 119 2.00 14.05 2.20
N ARG A 120 2.58 14.05 3.42
CA ARG A 120 3.57 13.04 3.83
C ARG A 120 3.39 12.62 5.28
N GLY A 121 3.26 11.32 5.51
CA GLY A 121 3.43 10.69 6.82
C GLY A 121 4.91 10.48 7.16
N ALA A 122 5.29 9.25 7.47
CA ALA A 122 6.69 8.88 7.72
C ALA A 122 7.51 8.65 6.44
N GLY A 123 6.89 8.55 5.27
CA GLY A 123 7.57 8.24 4.00
C GLY A 123 8.06 6.79 3.93
N THR A 124 7.32 5.88 4.55
CA THR A 124 7.59 4.43 4.51
C THR A 124 6.88 3.72 3.36
N GLY A 125 6.04 4.41 2.59
CA GLY A 125 5.42 3.89 1.37
C GLY A 125 6.47 3.48 0.34
N VAL A 126 6.13 2.56 -0.56
CA VAL A 126 7.05 1.96 -1.53
C VAL A 126 6.54 2.07 -2.97
N SER A 127 5.62 3.00 -3.24
CA SER A 127 5.06 3.29 -4.57
C SER A 127 5.33 4.72 -5.07
N GLY A 128 6.03 5.55 -4.27
CA GLY A 128 6.24 6.96 -4.59
C GLY A 128 5.00 7.84 -4.34
N GLY A 129 4.08 7.41 -3.48
CA GLY A 129 2.83 8.13 -3.17
C GLY A 129 3.04 9.54 -2.60
N CYS A 130 4.13 9.77 -1.86
CA CYS A 130 4.49 11.09 -1.33
C CYS A 130 5.67 11.75 -2.05
N LEU A 131 6.03 11.27 -3.26
CA LEU A 131 7.09 11.88 -4.07
C LEU A 131 6.56 13.13 -4.79
N PRO A 132 7.20 14.33 -4.67
CA PRO A 132 6.81 15.48 -5.47
C PRO A 132 7.15 15.26 -6.95
N THR A 133 6.15 15.32 -7.84
CA THR A 133 6.31 15.17 -9.30
C THR A 133 6.40 16.50 -10.04
N SER A 134 5.99 17.58 -9.37
CA SER A 134 6.08 18.96 -9.83
C SER A 134 6.65 19.85 -8.70
N PRO A 135 7.08 21.06 -8.98
CA PRO A 135 7.45 22.01 -7.93
C PRO A 135 6.30 22.18 -6.94
N SER A 136 6.40 21.56 -5.76
CA SER A 136 5.33 21.52 -4.77
C SER A 136 5.88 21.66 -3.35
N VAL A 137 5.00 22.13 -2.44
CA VAL A 137 5.26 22.15 -1.01
C VAL A 137 4.88 20.81 -0.40
N MET A 138 5.76 20.18 0.35
CA MET A 138 5.42 18.98 1.10
C MET A 138 4.84 19.34 2.47
N ILE A 139 3.71 18.74 2.85
CA ILE A 139 3.09 18.91 4.16
C ILE A 139 3.25 17.64 4.97
N GLY A 140 4.13 17.67 5.96
CA GLY A 140 4.44 16.52 6.81
C GLY A 140 3.65 16.51 8.12
N THR A 141 3.08 15.38 8.51
CA THR A 141 2.28 15.23 9.74
C THR A 141 3.11 14.88 10.97
N SER A 142 4.44 14.89 10.88
CA SER A 142 5.35 14.40 11.91
C SER A 142 5.27 15.11 13.27
N ARG A 143 4.63 16.29 13.35
CA ARG A 143 4.36 17.02 14.61
C ARG A 143 3.00 16.72 15.23
N MET A 144 2.08 16.06 14.50
CA MET A 144 0.74 15.67 14.94
C MET A 144 0.78 14.30 15.60
N LYS A 145 1.23 14.18 16.85
CA LYS A 145 1.55 12.89 17.51
C LYS A 145 0.71 12.58 18.73
N ARG A 146 -0.40 13.27 18.94
CA ARG A 146 -1.21 13.06 20.15
C ARG A 146 -2.22 11.93 19.93
N ILE A 147 -2.33 11.04 20.91
CA ILE A 147 -3.51 10.22 21.10
C ILE A 147 -4.49 11.12 21.85
N ARG A 148 -5.54 11.58 21.15
CA ARG A 148 -6.47 12.59 21.65
C ARG A 148 -7.41 12.02 22.70
N ASN A 149 -7.87 10.77 22.47
CA ASN A 149 -8.77 10.07 23.37
C ASN A 149 -8.64 8.56 23.21
N ILE A 150 -8.89 7.82 24.30
CA ILE A 150 -9.04 6.37 24.31
C ILE A 150 -10.32 6.04 25.07
N ASP A 151 -11.28 5.45 24.39
CA ASP A 151 -12.52 4.93 24.94
C ASP A 151 -12.41 3.41 25.01
N LEU A 152 -12.07 2.90 26.19
CA LEU A 152 -11.86 1.47 26.44
C LEU A 152 -13.18 0.67 26.39
N ASP A 153 -14.29 1.28 26.81
CA ASP A 153 -15.59 0.63 26.85
C ASP A 153 -16.11 0.37 25.44
N ASN A 154 -16.00 1.37 24.56
CA ASN A 154 -16.39 1.27 23.15
C ASN A 154 -15.24 0.74 22.26
N ARG A 155 -14.05 0.55 22.82
CA ARG A 155 -12.85 0.05 22.11
C ARG A 155 -12.49 0.93 20.90
N VAL A 156 -12.35 2.20 21.16
CA VAL A 156 -12.05 3.22 20.14
C VAL A 156 -10.89 4.09 20.62
N ALA A 157 -10.00 4.46 19.71
CA ALA A 157 -9.01 5.50 19.95
C ALA A 157 -9.15 6.61 18.91
N GLU A 158 -9.04 7.87 19.35
CA GLU A 158 -8.92 9.02 18.47
C GLU A 158 -7.47 9.51 18.50
N VAL A 159 -6.83 9.49 17.33
CA VAL A 159 -5.39 9.71 17.18
C VAL A 159 -5.09 10.69 16.06
N GLU A 160 -4.07 11.52 16.24
CA GLU A 160 -3.58 12.40 15.18
C GLU A 160 -2.82 11.61 14.10
N ALA A 161 -2.80 12.15 12.88
CA ALA A 161 -2.27 11.47 11.70
C ALA A 161 -0.77 11.09 11.80
N GLY A 162 0.03 11.81 12.57
CA GLY A 162 1.45 11.54 12.78
C GLY A 162 1.75 10.57 13.92
N VAL A 163 0.74 9.99 14.58
CA VAL A 163 0.93 8.92 15.58
C VAL A 163 1.46 7.68 14.87
N VAL A 164 2.55 7.10 15.39
CA VAL A 164 3.11 5.86 14.86
C VAL A 164 2.14 4.70 15.11
N ASN A 165 1.92 3.87 14.09
CA ASN A 165 0.96 2.77 14.14
C ASN A 165 1.09 1.93 15.43
N LEU A 166 2.29 1.45 15.75
CA LEU A 166 2.55 0.59 16.90
C LEU A 166 2.26 1.28 18.26
N GLU A 167 2.36 2.61 18.33
CA GLU A 167 2.11 3.36 19.56
C GLU A 167 0.63 3.29 19.98
N VAL A 168 -0.28 3.14 19.02
CA VAL A 168 -1.70 2.94 19.33
C VAL A 168 -1.92 1.65 20.13
N SER A 169 -1.33 0.54 19.65
CA SER A 169 -1.39 -0.75 20.36
C SER A 169 -0.72 -0.68 21.74
N ARG A 170 0.44 -0.02 21.85
CA ARG A 170 1.15 0.15 23.12
C ARG A 170 0.33 0.93 24.15
N ALA A 171 -0.38 1.97 23.70
CA ALA A 171 -1.19 2.81 24.59
C ALA A 171 -2.37 2.06 25.22
N VAL A 172 -2.84 0.97 24.62
CA VAL A 172 -4.01 0.19 25.08
C VAL A 172 -3.66 -1.22 25.54
N GLU A 173 -2.38 -1.59 25.50
CA GLU A 173 -1.90 -2.94 25.83
C GLU A 173 -2.30 -3.40 27.22
N ALA A 174 -2.19 -2.52 28.23
CA ALA A 174 -2.55 -2.82 29.62
C ALA A 174 -4.05 -3.15 29.78
N ALA A 175 -4.90 -2.70 28.86
CA ALA A 175 -6.33 -3.04 28.82
C ALA A 175 -6.63 -4.32 28.01
N GLY A 176 -5.62 -5.05 27.55
CA GLY A 176 -5.78 -6.25 26.73
C GLY A 176 -6.34 -5.95 25.32
N LEU A 177 -6.12 -4.72 24.83
CA LEU A 177 -6.54 -4.27 23.51
C LEU A 177 -5.34 -4.05 22.59
N TYR A 178 -5.62 -3.94 21.28
CA TYR A 178 -4.62 -3.59 20.26
C TYR A 178 -5.28 -3.00 19.01
N TYR A 179 -4.50 -2.33 18.19
CA TYR A 179 -4.87 -1.89 16.83
C TYR A 179 -4.38 -2.94 15.84
N ALA A 180 -5.31 -3.52 15.06
CA ALA A 180 -5.02 -4.73 14.30
C ALA A 180 -4.17 -4.54 13.04
N PRO A 181 -4.32 -3.48 12.21
CA PRO A 181 -3.47 -3.30 11.03
C PRO A 181 -2.00 -3.19 11.41
N ASP A 182 -1.17 -4.11 10.89
CA ASP A 182 0.23 -4.26 11.29
C ASP A 182 1.19 -4.32 10.09
N PRO A 183 1.22 -3.28 9.24
CA PRO A 183 2.16 -3.26 8.13
C PRO A 183 3.59 -3.50 8.60
N SER A 184 4.44 -4.06 7.73
CA SER A 184 5.84 -4.37 8.08
C SER A 184 6.60 -3.17 8.65
N SER A 185 6.18 -1.96 8.29
CA SER A 185 6.70 -0.67 8.79
C SER A 185 6.02 -0.16 10.07
N GLN A 186 5.19 -0.93 10.77
CA GLN A 186 4.37 -0.48 11.91
C GLN A 186 5.11 0.29 13.00
N SER A 187 6.42 0.05 13.15
CA SER A 187 7.27 0.75 14.14
C SER A 187 7.67 2.17 13.70
N ALA A 188 7.40 2.55 12.45
CA ALA A 188 7.78 3.83 11.85
C ALA A 188 6.64 4.51 11.11
N CYS A 189 5.78 3.77 10.40
CA CYS A 189 4.65 4.33 9.66
C CYS A 189 3.65 5.02 10.60
N THR A 190 2.90 5.96 10.05
CA THR A 190 1.94 6.77 10.81
C THR A 190 0.50 6.43 10.43
N ILE A 191 -0.44 6.69 11.35
CA ILE A 191 -1.87 6.42 11.11
C ILE A 191 -2.37 7.16 9.88
N GLY A 192 -1.99 8.44 9.66
CA GLY A 192 -2.37 9.18 8.45
C GLY A 192 -1.81 8.58 7.17
N GLY A 193 -0.58 8.03 7.21
CA GLY A 193 0.00 7.28 6.09
C GLY A 193 -0.73 5.96 5.85
N ASN A 194 -1.07 5.23 6.92
CA ASN A 194 -1.85 4.00 6.80
C ASN A 194 -3.24 4.25 6.20
N VAL A 195 -3.90 5.36 6.57
CA VAL A 195 -5.17 5.76 5.97
C VAL A 195 -4.99 6.10 4.48
N ALA A 196 -3.95 6.88 4.13
CA ALA A 196 -3.71 7.28 2.74
C ALA A 196 -3.49 6.08 1.81
N GLU A 197 -2.73 5.07 2.25
CA GLU A 197 -2.40 3.87 1.48
C GLU A 197 -3.38 2.71 1.69
N ASN A 198 -4.30 2.80 2.65
CA ASN A 198 -5.12 1.65 3.10
C ASN A 198 -4.25 0.44 3.50
N SER A 199 -3.20 0.69 4.27
CA SER A 199 -2.17 -0.30 4.57
C SER A 199 -2.73 -1.60 5.15
N GLY A 200 -2.17 -2.72 4.70
CA GLY A 200 -2.45 -4.07 5.19
C GLY A 200 -1.40 -4.58 6.17
N GLY A 201 -0.87 -5.77 5.90
CA GLY A 201 0.15 -6.44 6.69
C GLY A 201 -0.10 -7.95 6.81
N PRO A 202 0.73 -8.68 7.56
CA PRO A 202 0.64 -10.13 7.70
C PRO A 202 -0.71 -10.66 8.19
N HIS A 203 -1.41 -9.87 9.02
CA HIS A 203 -2.67 -10.28 9.63
C HIS A 203 -3.92 -9.86 8.83
N THR A 204 -3.74 -9.33 7.62
CA THR A 204 -4.83 -8.86 6.74
C THR A 204 -5.84 -9.97 6.41
N LEU A 205 -5.39 -11.20 6.22
CA LEU A 205 -6.27 -12.34 5.91
C LEU A 205 -7.44 -12.47 6.88
N LYS A 206 -7.20 -12.30 8.17
CA LYS A 206 -8.21 -12.47 9.22
C LYS A 206 -8.86 -11.15 9.65
N TYR A 207 -8.06 -10.11 9.78
CA TYR A 207 -8.48 -8.87 10.42
C TYR A 207 -8.81 -7.75 9.42
N GLY A 208 -8.44 -7.92 8.16
CA GLY A 208 -8.61 -6.90 7.12
C GLY A 208 -7.51 -5.84 7.15
N VAL A 209 -7.70 -4.81 6.33
CA VAL A 209 -6.79 -3.69 6.13
C VAL A 209 -7.25 -2.45 6.91
N THR A 210 -6.55 -1.35 6.80
CA THR A 210 -6.81 -0.10 7.54
C THR A 210 -8.27 0.36 7.44
N VAL A 211 -8.91 0.31 6.26
CA VAL A 211 -10.31 0.75 6.07
C VAL A 211 -11.31 -0.01 6.94
N ASN A 212 -11.02 -1.27 7.32
CA ASN A 212 -11.88 -2.07 8.19
C ASN A 212 -11.85 -1.59 9.65
N HIS A 213 -10.87 -0.77 10.01
CA HIS A 213 -10.63 -0.30 11.37
C HIS A 213 -10.80 1.21 11.56
N VAL A 214 -10.94 1.98 10.47
CA VAL A 214 -11.19 3.42 10.54
C VAL A 214 -12.69 3.67 10.66
N LEU A 215 -13.09 4.39 11.72
CA LEU A 215 -14.49 4.74 12.01
C LEU A 215 -14.81 6.17 11.56
N ALA A 216 -13.86 7.08 11.72
CA ALA A 216 -14.02 8.48 11.34
C ALA A 216 -12.67 9.11 10.99
N LEU A 217 -12.70 10.19 10.20
CA LEU A 217 -11.53 10.94 9.74
C LEU A 217 -11.74 12.45 9.89
N GLU A 218 -10.72 13.13 10.40
CA GLU A 218 -10.59 14.58 10.28
C GLU A 218 -9.75 14.87 9.03
N LEU A 219 -10.34 15.55 8.06
CA LEU A 219 -9.76 15.81 6.74
C LEU A 219 -9.70 17.30 6.47
N VAL A 220 -8.54 17.80 6.08
CA VAL A 220 -8.38 19.15 5.51
C VAL A 220 -8.45 19.04 4.01
N LEU A 221 -9.50 19.64 3.42
CA LEU A 221 -9.73 19.65 1.98
C LEU A 221 -8.72 20.56 1.26
N PRO A 222 -8.55 20.43 -0.08
CA PRO A 222 -7.58 21.20 -0.84
C PRO A 222 -7.82 22.72 -0.86
N ASP A 223 -8.94 23.21 -0.39
CA ASP A 223 -9.23 24.64 -0.18
C ASP A 223 -8.89 25.13 1.24
N GLY A 224 -8.50 24.21 2.14
CA GLY A 224 -8.20 24.47 3.54
C GLY A 224 -9.39 24.26 4.49
N SER A 225 -10.61 24.00 4.00
CA SER A 225 -11.74 23.70 4.88
C SER A 225 -11.53 22.36 5.60
N VAL A 226 -12.02 22.28 6.85
CA VAL A 226 -11.89 21.09 7.70
C VAL A 226 -13.24 20.41 7.78
N VAL A 227 -13.25 19.10 7.50
CA VAL A 227 -14.44 18.27 7.61
C VAL A 227 -14.16 17.07 8.51
N TRP A 228 -15.19 16.64 9.24
CA TRP A 228 -15.17 15.41 9.99
C TRP A 228 -16.09 14.41 9.28
N LEU A 229 -15.52 13.31 8.78
CA LEU A 229 -16.24 12.21 8.13
C LEU A 229 -16.44 11.12 9.17
N ASP A 230 -17.66 10.63 9.34
CA ASP A 230 -18.00 9.65 10.37
C ASP A 230 -18.98 8.61 9.80
N ARG A 231 -18.57 7.34 9.78
CA ARG A 231 -19.37 6.24 9.23
C ARG A 231 -20.72 6.05 9.91
N GLU A 232 -20.79 6.30 11.21
CA GLU A 232 -22.03 6.13 11.97
C GLU A 232 -22.99 7.29 11.73
N ALA A 233 -22.46 8.52 11.64
CA ALA A 233 -23.27 9.71 11.37
C ALA A 233 -23.75 9.77 9.92
N GLU A 234 -23.00 9.20 8.99
CA GLU A 234 -23.26 9.21 7.54
C GLU A 234 -23.91 7.93 7.02
N ALA A 235 -24.43 7.08 7.90
CA ALA A 235 -24.95 5.73 7.56
C ALA A 235 -26.04 5.71 6.46
N ALA A 236 -26.68 6.83 6.16
CA ALA A 236 -27.66 6.97 5.08
C ALA A 236 -27.08 7.53 3.76
N GLY A 237 -25.77 7.84 3.70
CA GLY A 237 -25.10 8.46 2.57
C GLY A 237 -24.02 7.58 1.94
N TYR A 238 -23.05 8.22 1.29
CA TYR A 238 -21.86 7.57 0.76
C TYR A 238 -20.86 7.26 1.89
N ASP A 239 -20.13 6.15 1.78
CA ASP A 239 -18.99 5.84 2.69
C ASP A 239 -17.78 6.72 2.34
N LEU A 240 -17.82 7.98 2.79
CA LEU A 240 -16.73 8.94 2.54
C LEU A 240 -15.45 8.55 3.29
N VAL A 241 -15.55 7.89 4.43
CA VAL A 241 -14.39 7.34 5.17
C VAL A 241 -13.70 6.28 4.33
N GLY A 242 -14.47 5.36 3.73
CA GLY A 242 -13.95 4.35 2.81
C GLY A 242 -13.35 4.95 1.54
N LEU A 243 -13.95 6.03 1.02
CA LEU A 243 -13.45 6.73 -0.18
C LEU A 243 -12.10 7.42 0.07
N VAL A 244 -11.93 8.08 1.22
CA VAL A 244 -10.69 8.77 1.58
C VAL A 244 -9.58 7.79 1.99
N THR A 245 -9.95 6.65 2.58
CA THR A 245 -8.99 5.59 2.94
C THR A 245 -8.50 4.89 1.67
N GLY A 246 -7.20 4.96 1.40
CA GLY A 246 -6.59 4.45 0.16
C GLY A 246 -6.59 5.47 -1.00
N SER A 247 -6.87 6.75 -0.73
CA SER A 247 -6.83 7.81 -1.75
C SER A 247 -5.42 8.36 -2.03
N GLU A 248 -4.40 7.83 -1.38
CA GLU A 248 -3.00 8.26 -1.50
C GLU A 248 -2.83 9.79 -1.29
N GLY A 249 -3.69 10.39 -0.44
CA GLY A 249 -3.65 11.82 -0.17
C GLY A 249 -4.07 12.72 -1.35
N THR A 250 -4.73 12.20 -2.38
CA THR A 250 -5.18 13.00 -3.54
C THR A 250 -6.47 13.78 -3.27
N LEU A 251 -7.23 13.40 -2.25
CA LEU A 251 -8.52 14.02 -1.88
C LEU A 251 -8.38 15.07 -0.76
N GLY A 252 -7.26 15.09 -0.04
CA GLY A 252 -7.01 16.00 1.06
C GLY A 252 -5.96 15.48 2.03
N LEU A 253 -5.70 16.24 3.10
CA LEU A 253 -4.77 15.88 4.17
C LEU A 253 -5.54 15.35 5.38
N VAL A 254 -5.40 14.08 5.72
CA VAL A 254 -5.90 13.51 6.97
C VAL A 254 -5.05 14.05 8.13
N THR A 255 -5.70 14.61 9.15
CA THR A 255 -5.06 15.17 10.35
C THR A 255 -5.35 14.39 11.61
N ALA A 256 -6.47 13.66 11.66
CA ALA A 256 -6.78 12.71 12.74
C ALA A 256 -7.67 11.56 12.23
N ALA A 257 -7.68 10.47 12.96
CA ALA A 257 -8.55 9.33 12.71
C ALA A 257 -9.13 8.79 14.03
N ARG A 258 -10.38 8.34 13.98
CA ARG A 258 -10.97 7.49 15.00
C ARG A 258 -10.84 6.04 14.53
N VAL A 259 -10.16 5.20 15.33
CA VAL A 259 -9.85 3.82 14.97
C VAL A 259 -10.44 2.83 15.96
N ARG A 260 -10.86 1.67 15.44
CA ARG A 260 -11.38 0.55 16.23
C ARG A 260 -10.22 -0.23 16.84
N LEU A 261 -10.38 -0.59 18.13
CA LEU A 261 -9.48 -1.46 18.86
C LEU A 261 -10.09 -2.86 19.00
N LEU A 262 -9.25 -3.88 18.90
CA LEU A 262 -9.68 -5.27 19.11
C LEU A 262 -9.14 -5.78 20.44
N ARG A 263 -9.80 -6.80 20.99
CA ARG A 263 -9.27 -7.55 22.12
C ARG A 263 -8.14 -8.46 21.66
N LYS A 264 -7.07 -8.55 22.44
CA LYS A 264 -6.03 -9.55 22.19
C LYS A 264 -6.65 -10.95 22.24
N PRO A 265 -6.26 -11.85 21.32
CA PRO A 265 -6.73 -13.23 21.35
C PRO A 265 -6.31 -13.92 22.65
N GLU A 266 -7.12 -14.88 23.14
CA GLU A 266 -6.82 -15.65 24.34
C GLU A 266 -5.61 -16.55 24.18
N GLY A 267 -5.48 -17.14 22.97
CA GLY A 267 -4.38 -18.02 22.62
C GLY A 267 -3.85 -17.77 21.23
N VAL A 268 -2.59 -18.14 21.02
CA VAL A 268 -1.90 -18.08 19.71
C VAL A 268 -1.12 -19.38 19.54
N ARG A 269 -1.10 -19.91 18.30
CA ARG A 269 -0.22 -21.03 17.89
C ARG A 269 0.49 -20.65 16.61
N THR A 270 1.80 -20.70 16.63
CA THR A 270 2.64 -20.41 15.45
C THR A 270 3.31 -21.68 14.96
N LEU A 271 3.17 -21.94 13.68
CA LEU A 271 3.77 -23.11 13.03
C LEU A 271 4.71 -22.62 11.90
N LEU A 272 5.78 -23.39 11.70
CA LEU A 272 6.66 -23.27 10.56
C LEU A 272 6.61 -24.58 9.77
N ALA A 273 6.19 -24.50 8.51
CA ALA A 273 6.20 -25.65 7.59
C ALA A 273 7.25 -25.44 6.50
N THR A 274 8.10 -26.44 6.26
CA THR A 274 9.16 -26.44 5.25
C THR A 274 8.76 -27.28 4.06
N PHE A 275 9.01 -26.78 2.85
CA PHE A 275 8.60 -27.43 1.61
C PHE A 275 9.76 -27.51 0.60
N PRO A 276 9.75 -28.51 -0.31
CA PRO A 276 10.71 -28.58 -1.42
C PRO A 276 10.62 -27.40 -2.39
N GLY A 277 9.48 -26.68 -2.43
CA GLY A 277 9.29 -25.52 -3.30
C GLY A 277 7.97 -24.80 -3.06
N VAL A 278 7.82 -23.63 -3.70
CA VAL A 278 6.67 -22.74 -3.56
C VAL A 278 5.36 -23.41 -3.99
N GLY A 279 5.39 -24.30 -5.01
CA GLY A 279 4.18 -24.99 -5.47
C GLY A 279 3.54 -25.87 -4.38
N GLN A 280 4.35 -26.60 -3.58
CA GLN A 280 3.85 -27.39 -2.45
C GLN A 280 3.31 -26.47 -1.34
N ALA A 281 4.04 -25.43 -0.99
CA ALA A 281 3.63 -24.45 0.01
C ALA A 281 2.29 -23.79 -0.37
N SER A 282 2.10 -23.40 -1.63
CA SER A 282 0.84 -22.81 -2.13
C SER A 282 -0.33 -23.80 -2.08
N ARG A 283 -0.08 -25.10 -2.32
CA ARG A 283 -1.11 -26.14 -2.12
C ARG A 283 -1.52 -26.26 -0.65
N ALA A 284 -0.56 -26.17 0.28
CA ALA A 284 -0.86 -26.16 1.72
C ALA A 284 -1.75 -24.97 2.10
N VAL A 285 -1.44 -23.77 1.61
CA VAL A 285 -2.29 -22.55 1.81
C VAL A 285 -3.72 -22.82 1.33
N SER A 286 -3.87 -23.33 0.11
CA SER A 286 -5.19 -23.63 -0.46
C SER A 286 -5.94 -24.70 0.35
N ALA A 287 -5.25 -25.75 0.80
CA ALA A 287 -5.83 -26.83 1.60
C ALA A 287 -6.31 -26.34 2.98
N ILE A 288 -5.52 -25.50 3.66
CA ILE A 288 -5.88 -24.89 4.95
C ILE A 288 -7.18 -24.11 4.81
N ILE A 289 -7.27 -23.24 3.81
CA ILE A 289 -8.47 -22.42 3.58
C ILE A 289 -9.66 -23.29 3.18
N ALA A 290 -9.46 -24.29 2.31
CA ALA A 290 -10.52 -25.23 1.91
C ALA A 290 -11.05 -26.07 3.09
N ALA A 291 -10.22 -26.34 4.10
CA ALA A 291 -10.63 -26.98 5.35
C ALA A 291 -11.47 -26.05 6.27
N GLY A 292 -11.79 -24.83 5.84
CA GLY A 292 -12.55 -23.84 6.62
C GLY A 292 -11.74 -23.19 7.74
N ILE A 293 -10.42 -23.26 7.69
CA ILE A 293 -9.52 -22.65 8.67
C ILE A 293 -9.08 -21.31 8.11
N ILE A 294 -9.28 -20.24 8.88
CA ILE A 294 -8.79 -18.88 8.57
C ILE A 294 -7.71 -18.54 9.60
N PRO A 295 -6.41 -18.75 9.26
CA PRO A 295 -5.32 -18.35 10.12
C PRO A 295 -5.25 -16.84 10.33
N ALA A 296 -4.64 -16.40 11.42
CA ALA A 296 -4.33 -15.00 11.63
C ALA A 296 -3.34 -14.50 10.57
N ALA A 297 -2.35 -15.34 10.24
CA ALA A 297 -1.39 -15.05 9.17
C ALA A 297 -0.96 -16.33 8.43
N LEU A 298 -0.65 -16.18 7.13
CA LEU A 298 -0.04 -17.20 6.26
C LEU A 298 1.04 -16.52 5.42
N GLU A 299 2.30 -16.62 5.89
CA GLU A 299 3.43 -15.89 5.31
C GLU A 299 4.40 -16.86 4.63
N MET A 300 4.71 -16.62 3.37
CA MET A 300 5.60 -17.50 2.60
C MET A 300 6.91 -16.80 2.25
N MET A 301 8.01 -17.54 2.38
CA MET A 301 9.36 -17.12 1.97
C MET A 301 9.92 -18.17 1.01
N ASP A 302 10.45 -17.76 -0.15
CA ASP A 302 11.13 -18.66 -1.09
C ASP A 302 12.59 -18.92 -0.71
N ALA A 303 13.27 -19.78 -1.48
CA ALA A 303 14.65 -20.17 -1.23
C ALA A 303 15.62 -18.98 -1.18
N LEU A 304 15.43 -17.93 -2.01
CA LEU A 304 16.31 -16.75 -1.99
C LEU A 304 16.12 -15.89 -0.74
N ILE A 305 14.88 -15.77 -0.26
CA ILE A 305 14.61 -15.11 1.03
C ILE A 305 15.24 -15.90 2.16
N ILE A 306 15.12 -17.23 2.17
CA ILE A 306 15.71 -18.11 3.18
C ILE A 306 17.25 -17.95 3.17
N GLU A 307 17.89 -17.99 1.99
CA GLU A 307 19.33 -17.74 1.82
C GLU A 307 19.77 -16.41 2.48
N ALA A 308 19.07 -15.33 2.16
CA ALA A 308 19.39 -14.00 2.68
C ALA A 308 19.22 -13.90 4.20
N VAL A 309 18.11 -14.44 4.72
CA VAL A 309 17.79 -14.42 6.15
C VAL A 309 18.79 -15.27 6.95
N GLU A 310 19.17 -16.46 6.44
CA GLU A 310 20.18 -17.29 7.07
C GLU A 310 21.58 -16.67 7.02
N ALA A 311 21.95 -16.06 5.89
CA ALA A 311 23.23 -15.35 5.77
C ALA A 311 23.33 -14.14 6.72
N ALA A 312 22.20 -13.51 7.05
CA ALA A 312 22.19 -12.32 7.90
C ALA A 312 22.03 -12.62 9.41
N TYR A 313 21.26 -13.64 9.77
CA TYR A 313 20.75 -13.80 11.14
C TYR A 313 20.85 -15.20 11.74
N HIS A 314 21.10 -16.26 10.94
CA HIS A 314 21.27 -17.64 11.38
C HIS A 314 20.08 -18.16 12.22
N PHE A 315 18.87 -18.10 11.66
CA PHE A 315 17.66 -18.57 12.33
C PHE A 315 17.54 -20.09 12.38
N GLY A 316 18.36 -20.83 11.60
CA GLY A 316 18.38 -22.28 11.58
C GLY A 316 17.38 -22.89 10.59
N PHE A 317 17.00 -22.17 9.55
CA PHE A 317 16.22 -22.74 8.45
C PHE A 317 17.02 -23.83 7.71
N ASP A 318 16.30 -24.82 7.21
CA ASP A 318 16.89 -25.81 6.33
C ASP A 318 17.39 -25.15 5.04
N LYS A 319 18.67 -25.34 4.72
CA LYS A 319 19.32 -24.74 3.55
C LYS A 319 18.81 -25.30 2.21
N ASP A 320 18.23 -26.51 2.26
CA ASP A 320 17.67 -27.18 1.10
C ASP A 320 16.17 -26.90 0.95
N ALA A 321 15.59 -26.03 1.82
CA ALA A 321 14.21 -25.62 1.72
C ALA A 321 13.97 -24.77 0.46
N GLY A 322 13.06 -25.22 -0.41
CA GLY A 322 12.61 -24.43 -1.55
C GLY A 322 11.61 -23.35 -1.17
N ALA A 323 10.87 -23.56 -0.06
CA ALA A 323 9.99 -22.57 0.56
C ALA A 323 9.72 -22.90 2.02
N VAL A 324 9.39 -21.87 2.81
CA VAL A 324 8.82 -22.01 4.15
C VAL A 324 7.51 -21.25 4.26
N LEU A 325 6.57 -21.80 5.03
CA LEU A 325 5.30 -21.18 5.35
C LEU A 325 5.23 -20.95 6.87
N LEU A 326 5.17 -19.70 7.29
CA LEU A 326 4.90 -19.30 8.66
C LEU A 326 3.39 -19.13 8.82
N ILE A 327 2.79 -19.89 9.73
CA ILE A 327 1.35 -19.94 9.94
C ILE A 327 1.07 -19.51 11.37
N GLU A 328 0.20 -18.54 11.55
CA GLU A 328 -0.27 -18.13 12.86
C GLU A 328 -1.77 -18.37 13.00
N LEU A 329 -2.14 -19.07 14.05
CA LEU A 329 -3.51 -19.32 14.46
C LEU A 329 -3.76 -18.57 15.76
N ASP A 330 -4.87 -17.89 15.87
CA ASP A 330 -5.25 -17.18 17.09
C ASP A 330 -6.76 -17.23 17.33
N GLY A 331 -7.15 -17.07 18.58
CA GLY A 331 -8.56 -17.08 18.98
C GLY A 331 -8.76 -17.52 20.43
N LEU A 332 -9.86 -18.25 20.66
CA LEU A 332 -10.12 -18.86 21.97
C LEU A 332 -9.07 -19.94 22.25
N GLU A 333 -8.56 -20.00 23.47
CA GLU A 333 -7.59 -21.02 23.85
C GLU A 333 -8.16 -22.44 23.68
N ALA A 334 -9.45 -22.62 24.03
CA ALA A 334 -10.16 -23.87 23.88
C ALA A 334 -10.27 -24.29 22.39
N GLY A 335 -9.67 -25.43 22.05
CA GLY A 335 -9.73 -26.02 20.71
C GLY A 335 -8.64 -25.55 19.74
N LEU A 336 -7.79 -24.57 20.11
CA LEU A 336 -6.77 -24.03 19.24
C LEU A 336 -5.73 -25.09 18.84
N ASP A 337 -5.37 -26.01 19.74
CA ASP A 337 -4.47 -27.13 19.44
C ASP A 337 -5.07 -28.13 18.44
N ALA A 338 -6.39 -28.35 18.47
CA ALA A 338 -7.05 -29.20 17.48
C ALA A 338 -7.05 -28.55 16.08
N VAL A 339 -7.20 -27.22 16.01
CA VAL A 339 -7.06 -26.48 14.75
C VAL A 339 -5.63 -26.57 14.24
N ALA A 340 -4.63 -26.39 15.11
CA ALA A 340 -3.22 -26.52 14.75
C ALA A 340 -2.88 -27.90 14.21
N ALA A 341 -3.39 -28.97 14.82
CA ALA A 341 -3.22 -30.34 14.33
C ALA A 341 -3.81 -30.55 12.93
N ARG A 342 -4.97 -29.94 12.63
CA ARG A 342 -5.55 -29.99 11.29
C ARG A 342 -4.68 -29.26 10.26
N VAL A 343 -4.08 -28.12 10.64
CA VAL A 343 -3.15 -27.38 9.78
C VAL A 343 -1.90 -28.22 9.49
N GLU A 344 -1.36 -28.92 10.48
CA GLU A 344 -0.22 -29.84 10.30
C GLU A 344 -0.53 -30.95 9.28
N ILE A 345 -1.74 -31.52 9.36
CA ILE A 345 -2.20 -32.52 8.38
C ILE A 345 -2.25 -31.91 6.98
N CYS A 346 -2.86 -30.72 6.81
CA CYS A 346 -2.91 -30.03 5.52
C CYS A 346 -1.50 -29.78 4.93
N CYS A 347 -0.56 -29.33 5.77
CA CYS A 347 0.83 -29.10 5.35
C CYS A 347 1.52 -30.42 4.93
N THR A 348 1.36 -31.48 5.72
CA THR A 348 1.96 -32.80 5.45
C THR A 348 1.42 -33.40 4.16
N GLU A 349 0.11 -33.40 3.97
CA GLU A 349 -0.56 -33.87 2.76
C GLU A 349 -0.18 -33.09 1.50
N ALA A 350 0.12 -31.76 1.67
CA ALA A 350 0.63 -30.93 0.59
C ALA A 350 2.11 -31.18 0.25
N GLY A 351 2.82 -31.97 1.05
CA GLY A 351 4.22 -32.37 0.81
C GLY A 351 5.23 -31.56 1.63
N ALA A 352 4.86 -31.07 2.82
CA ALA A 352 5.82 -30.50 3.75
C ALA A 352 6.86 -31.56 4.18
N THR A 353 8.13 -31.18 4.14
CA THR A 353 9.23 -32.05 4.64
C THR A 353 9.36 -31.99 6.17
N ARG A 354 8.92 -30.88 6.76
CA ARG A 354 8.89 -30.67 8.20
C ARG A 354 7.77 -29.70 8.56
N VAL A 355 7.07 -29.98 9.65
CA VAL A 355 6.14 -29.03 10.30
C VAL A 355 6.52 -28.96 11.76
N GLN A 356 6.67 -27.75 12.29
CA GLN A 356 7.13 -27.48 13.65
C GLN A 356 6.23 -26.43 14.28
N ARG A 357 5.75 -26.65 15.51
CA ARG A 357 5.09 -25.64 16.33
C ARG A 357 6.13 -24.90 17.15
N ALA A 358 5.97 -23.58 17.32
CA ALA A 358 6.72 -22.85 18.31
C ALA A 358 6.38 -23.37 19.73
N ALA A 359 7.40 -23.72 20.50
CA ALA A 359 7.22 -24.28 21.83
C ALA A 359 6.79 -23.23 22.85
N ASP A 360 7.18 -21.98 22.64
CA ASP A 360 6.91 -20.86 23.54
C ASP A 360 6.90 -19.51 22.79
N GLU A 361 6.65 -18.43 23.52
CA GLU A 361 6.63 -17.06 22.97
C GLU A 361 8.01 -16.61 22.46
N ALA A 362 9.11 -17.11 23.01
CA ALA A 362 10.45 -16.76 22.53
C ALA A 362 10.73 -17.35 21.15
N GLU A 363 10.35 -18.61 20.92
CA GLU A 363 10.46 -19.25 19.62
C GLU A 363 9.49 -18.62 18.61
N ARG A 364 8.25 -18.32 19.02
CA ARG A 364 7.30 -17.56 18.21
C ARG A 364 7.88 -16.21 17.77
N ALA A 365 8.41 -15.45 18.71
CA ALA A 365 9.01 -14.14 18.41
C ALA A 365 10.21 -14.26 17.45
N LEU A 366 11.00 -15.34 17.56
CA LEU A 366 12.12 -15.63 16.67
C LEU A 366 11.64 -15.91 15.24
N LEU A 367 10.62 -16.73 15.06
CA LEU A 367 10.02 -17.03 13.75
C LEU A 367 9.47 -15.74 13.10
N TRP A 368 8.73 -14.93 13.83
CA TRP A 368 8.25 -13.64 13.34
C TRP A 368 9.38 -12.65 13.03
N LYS A 369 10.44 -12.66 13.81
CA LYS A 369 11.61 -11.83 13.56
C LYS A 369 12.28 -12.19 12.22
N SER A 370 12.33 -13.47 11.85
CA SER A 370 12.86 -13.89 10.54
C SER A 370 12.06 -13.28 9.39
N ARG A 371 10.72 -13.36 9.46
CA ARG A 371 9.82 -12.80 8.45
C ARG A 371 9.92 -11.26 8.38
N LYS A 372 9.87 -10.58 9.54
CA LYS A 372 9.93 -9.10 9.60
C LYS A 372 11.27 -8.53 9.14
N ARG A 373 12.36 -9.29 9.22
CA ARG A 373 13.69 -8.87 8.79
C ARG A 373 14.07 -9.33 7.37
N ALA A 374 13.18 -10.02 6.67
CA ALA A 374 13.45 -10.55 5.34
C ALA A 374 13.86 -9.46 4.34
N PHE A 375 13.12 -8.33 4.29
CA PHE A 375 13.48 -7.20 3.42
C PHE A 375 14.89 -6.67 3.70
N GLY A 376 15.23 -6.44 4.96
CA GLY A 376 16.56 -5.95 5.36
C GLY A 376 17.69 -6.95 5.08
N ALA A 377 17.38 -8.25 5.07
CA ALA A 377 18.34 -9.31 4.78
C ALA A 377 18.80 -9.29 3.31
N MET A 378 17.97 -8.78 2.38
CA MET A 378 18.32 -8.69 0.95
C MET A 378 19.60 -7.92 0.68
N GLY A 379 19.94 -6.96 1.53
CA GLY A 379 21.22 -6.24 1.47
C GLY A 379 22.48 -7.13 1.58
N ARG A 380 22.34 -8.40 1.98
CA ARG A 380 23.42 -9.39 1.94
C ARG A 380 23.65 -9.98 0.55
N LEU A 381 22.65 -9.92 -0.31
CA LEU A 381 22.70 -10.52 -1.66
C LEU A 381 22.99 -9.49 -2.74
N THR A 382 22.62 -8.23 -2.52
CA THR A 382 22.70 -7.15 -3.53
C THR A 382 22.66 -5.78 -2.86
N PRO A 383 23.27 -4.73 -3.46
CA PRO A 383 23.20 -3.38 -2.93
C PRO A 383 21.80 -2.74 -3.03
N ASN A 384 21.02 -3.10 -4.05
CA ASN A 384 19.69 -2.53 -4.30
C ASN A 384 18.65 -3.61 -4.58
N TYR A 385 17.39 -3.35 -4.24
CA TYR A 385 16.24 -4.15 -4.68
C TYR A 385 15.03 -3.24 -4.92
N CYS A 386 14.18 -3.66 -5.85
CA CYS A 386 12.87 -3.07 -6.09
C CYS A 386 11.80 -4.09 -5.70
N THR A 387 10.87 -3.69 -4.85
CA THR A 387 9.77 -4.55 -4.41
C THR A 387 8.55 -4.28 -5.27
N GLN A 388 8.00 -5.32 -5.87
CA GLN A 388 6.69 -5.27 -6.51
C GLN A 388 5.59 -5.66 -5.52
N ASP A 389 4.33 -5.32 -5.87
CA ASP A 389 3.16 -5.58 -5.02
C ASP A 389 1.97 -5.95 -5.92
N GLY A 390 1.93 -7.19 -6.33
CA GLY A 390 0.82 -7.73 -7.12
C GLY A 390 -0.08 -8.63 -6.28
N VAL A 391 -1.30 -8.83 -6.74
CA VAL A 391 -2.23 -9.80 -6.15
C VAL A 391 -2.68 -10.77 -7.23
N VAL A 392 -2.82 -12.03 -6.85
CA VAL A 392 -3.46 -13.05 -7.68
C VAL A 392 -4.46 -13.84 -6.83
N PRO A 393 -5.50 -14.44 -7.44
CA PRO A 393 -6.30 -15.44 -6.72
C PRO A 393 -5.38 -16.51 -6.11
N ARG A 394 -5.59 -16.88 -4.84
CA ARG A 394 -4.72 -17.85 -4.12
C ARG A 394 -4.43 -19.13 -4.91
N SER A 395 -5.41 -19.61 -5.65
CA SER A 395 -5.27 -20.80 -6.51
C SER A 395 -4.27 -20.62 -7.66
N ARG A 396 -3.91 -19.36 -7.97
CA ARG A 396 -2.96 -18.98 -9.04
C ARG A 396 -1.55 -18.67 -8.50
N LEU A 397 -1.32 -18.77 -7.19
CA LEU A 397 0.02 -18.55 -6.62
C LEU A 397 1.11 -19.42 -7.25
N PRO A 398 0.92 -20.74 -7.52
CA PRO A 398 1.93 -21.51 -8.21
C PRO A 398 2.26 -20.98 -9.59
N GLU A 399 1.24 -20.57 -10.35
CA GLU A 399 1.38 -20.12 -11.73
C GLU A 399 2.12 -18.78 -11.83
N ILE A 400 1.79 -17.81 -10.95
CA ILE A 400 2.50 -16.53 -10.95
C ILE A 400 3.97 -16.69 -10.55
N VAL A 401 4.29 -17.60 -9.60
CA VAL A 401 5.69 -17.82 -9.20
C VAL A 401 6.50 -18.48 -10.32
N GLU A 402 5.91 -19.42 -11.08
CA GLU A 402 6.55 -19.97 -12.28
C GLU A 402 6.78 -18.89 -13.33
N THR A 403 5.81 -17.99 -13.53
CA THR A 403 5.92 -16.84 -14.43
C THR A 403 7.04 -15.88 -13.99
N ILE A 404 7.11 -15.54 -12.70
CA ILE A 404 8.19 -14.73 -12.14
C ILE A 404 9.56 -15.39 -12.36
N ALA A 405 9.66 -16.72 -12.18
CA ALA A 405 10.89 -17.44 -12.43
C ALA A 405 11.31 -17.40 -13.93
N ALA A 406 10.34 -17.41 -14.85
CA ALA A 406 10.59 -17.25 -16.28
C ALA A 406 11.04 -15.82 -16.63
N ILE A 407 10.41 -14.81 -16.04
CA ILE A 407 10.77 -13.38 -16.17
C ILE A 407 12.20 -13.18 -15.62
N SER A 408 12.51 -13.70 -14.42
CA SER A 408 13.85 -13.66 -13.81
C SER A 408 14.93 -14.15 -14.79
N LYS A 409 14.71 -15.29 -15.43
CA LYS A 409 15.63 -15.86 -16.43
C LYS A 409 15.76 -14.97 -17.67
N ARG A 410 14.65 -14.45 -18.18
CA ARG A 410 14.60 -13.61 -19.40
C ARG A 410 15.37 -12.31 -19.22
N TYR A 411 15.13 -11.62 -18.11
CA TYR A 411 15.80 -10.34 -17.79
C TYR A 411 17.18 -10.52 -17.15
N LYS A 412 17.57 -11.77 -16.83
CA LYS A 412 18.84 -12.08 -16.14
C LYS A 412 18.96 -11.32 -14.81
N LEU A 413 17.89 -11.29 -14.04
CA LEU A 413 17.79 -10.69 -12.73
C LEU A 413 17.46 -11.79 -11.70
N ARG A 414 18.00 -11.69 -10.49
CA ARG A 414 17.56 -12.53 -9.37
C ARG A 414 16.29 -11.91 -8.79
N ILE A 415 15.25 -12.71 -8.61
CA ILE A 415 13.98 -12.26 -8.02
C ILE A 415 13.66 -13.19 -6.85
N ALA A 416 13.56 -12.62 -5.65
CA ALA A 416 13.16 -13.32 -4.44
C ALA A 416 11.67 -13.04 -4.16
N ASN A 417 10.94 -14.01 -3.60
CA ASN A 417 9.51 -13.87 -3.39
C ASN A 417 9.16 -13.97 -1.89
N LEU A 418 8.59 -12.90 -1.39
CA LEU A 418 7.99 -12.79 -0.07
C LEU A 418 6.49 -12.57 -0.26
N MET A 419 5.63 -13.28 0.49
CA MET A 419 4.19 -13.27 0.18
C MET A 419 3.34 -13.31 1.43
N HIS A 420 2.26 -12.53 1.41
CA HIS A 420 1.08 -12.79 2.24
C HIS A 420 0.25 -13.86 1.51
N ALA A 421 0.67 -15.13 1.66
CA ALA A 421 0.11 -16.22 0.85
C ALA A 421 -1.38 -16.49 1.15
N GLY A 422 -1.85 -16.02 2.31
CA GLY A 422 -3.24 -16.16 2.73
C GLY A 422 -4.25 -15.37 1.91
N ASP A 423 -3.89 -14.20 1.40
CA ASP A 423 -4.74 -13.33 0.58
C ASP A 423 -4.30 -13.22 -0.88
N GLY A 424 -3.17 -13.85 -1.23
CA GLY A 424 -2.66 -13.87 -2.61
C GLY A 424 -1.79 -12.67 -2.97
N ASN A 425 -1.44 -11.82 -2.00
CA ASN A 425 -0.53 -10.71 -2.21
C ASN A 425 0.91 -11.20 -2.28
N ILE A 426 1.60 -10.81 -3.34
CA ILE A 426 2.98 -11.20 -3.61
C ILE A 426 3.90 -9.98 -3.65
N HIS A 427 5.08 -10.11 -3.03
CA HIS A 427 6.14 -9.12 -3.08
C HIS A 427 7.38 -9.70 -3.74
N PRO A 428 7.46 -9.73 -5.08
CA PRO A 428 8.69 -10.03 -5.78
C PRO A 428 9.73 -8.93 -5.54
N LEU A 429 10.87 -9.29 -4.97
CA LEU A 429 12.01 -8.43 -4.75
C LEU A 429 12.99 -8.63 -5.92
N VAL A 430 13.01 -7.69 -6.83
CA VAL A 430 13.92 -7.71 -7.98
C VAL A 430 15.27 -7.14 -7.53
N LEU A 431 16.29 -7.99 -7.48
CA LEU A 431 17.62 -7.67 -6.97
C LEU A 431 18.48 -7.08 -8.08
N TYR A 432 19.16 -5.96 -7.81
CA TYR A 432 19.97 -5.26 -8.80
C TYR A 432 21.12 -4.44 -8.18
N ASP A 433 21.95 -3.89 -9.04
CA ASP A 433 23.02 -2.96 -8.71
C ASP A 433 22.88 -1.73 -9.62
N GLU A 434 22.42 -0.61 -9.04
CA GLU A 434 22.17 0.63 -9.79
C GLU A 434 23.42 1.21 -10.46
N THR A 435 24.63 0.79 -10.03
CA THR A 435 25.88 1.22 -10.65
C THR A 435 26.15 0.54 -11.99
N LYS A 436 25.42 -0.54 -12.31
CA LYS A 436 25.59 -1.28 -13.57
C LYS A 436 24.68 -0.68 -14.66
N PRO A 437 25.26 -0.24 -15.80
CA PRO A 437 24.48 0.36 -16.87
C PRO A 437 23.34 -0.54 -17.37
N GLY A 438 22.13 0.04 -17.50
CA GLY A 438 20.93 -0.62 -18.03
C GLY A 438 20.29 -1.67 -17.08
N GLU A 439 20.80 -1.81 -15.85
CA GLU A 439 20.19 -2.75 -14.90
C GLU A 439 18.87 -2.22 -14.36
N VAL A 440 18.78 -0.92 -14.09
CA VAL A 440 17.55 -0.25 -13.65
C VAL A 440 16.42 -0.39 -14.71
N ASP A 441 16.73 -0.18 -15.99
CA ASP A 441 15.74 -0.33 -17.07
C ASP A 441 15.18 -1.76 -17.13
N ARG A 442 16.05 -2.77 -16.94
CA ARG A 442 15.61 -4.17 -16.88
C ARG A 442 14.74 -4.46 -15.65
N VAL A 443 15.04 -3.84 -14.52
CA VAL A 443 14.27 -3.97 -13.28
C VAL A 443 12.86 -3.41 -13.48
N LEU A 444 12.75 -2.20 -14.05
CA LEU A 444 11.46 -1.57 -14.34
C LEU A 444 10.64 -2.41 -15.32
N ALA A 445 11.25 -2.87 -16.42
CA ALA A 445 10.57 -3.71 -17.41
C ALA A 445 10.13 -5.07 -16.83
N ALA A 446 10.97 -5.70 -15.99
CA ALA A 446 10.60 -6.95 -15.32
C ALA A 446 9.46 -6.75 -14.31
N GLY A 447 9.48 -5.66 -13.54
CA GLY A 447 8.41 -5.29 -12.60
C GLY A 447 7.07 -5.07 -13.31
N GLU A 448 7.08 -4.31 -14.41
CA GLU A 448 5.89 -4.08 -15.23
C GLU A 448 5.32 -5.40 -15.77
N GLU A 449 6.17 -6.30 -16.28
CA GLU A 449 5.73 -7.59 -16.80
C GLU A 449 5.14 -8.51 -15.70
N ILE A 450 5.71 -8.46 -14.48
CA ILE A 450 5.17 -9.21 -13.33
C ILE A 450 3.75 -8.71 -12.99
N LEU A 451 3.55 -7.39 -12.92
CA LEU A 451 2.24 -6.83 -12.57
C LEU A 451 1.19 -7.09 -13.67
N LYS A 452 1.59 -7.06 -14.94
CA LYS A 452 0.72 -7.48 -16.05
C LYS A 452 0.33 -8.95 -15.95
N ALA A 453 1.26 -9.82 -15.60
CA ALA A 453 0.95 -11.23 -15.36
C ALA A 453 -0.04 -11.43 -14.20
N CYS A 454 0.00 -10.59 -13.16
CA CYS A 454 -1.02 -10.61 -12.11
C CYS A 454 -2.41 -10.26 -12.66
N LEU A 455 -2.53 -9.25 -13.54
CA LEU A 455 -3.81 -8.92 -14.19
C LEU A 455 -4.31 -10.07 -15.09
N ASP A 456 -3.44 -10.67 -15.89
CA ASP A 456 -3.78 -11.79 -16.77
C ASP A 456 -4.32 -13.00 -15.99
N LEU A 457 -3.88 -13.18 -14.76
CA LEU A 457 -4.36 -14.21 -13.84
C LEU A 457 -5.63 -13.82 -13.07
N GLY A 458 -6.22 -12.65 -13.37
CA GLY A 458 -7.44 -12.16 -12.73
C GLY A 458 -7.20 -11.50 -11.37
N GLY A 459 -6.01 -10.99 -11.15
CA GLY A 459 -5.57 -10.29 -9.95
C GLY A 459 -5.56 -8.77 -10.07
N SER A 460 -4.63 -8.11 -9.35
CA SER A 460 -4.49 -6.66 -9.27
C SER A 460 -3.02 -6.25 -9.32
N ILE A 461 -2.77 -5.00 -9.76
CA ILE A 461 -1.42 -4.39 -9.79
C ILE A 461 -0.96 -3.88 -8.42
N THR A 462 -1.83 -3.89 -7.42
CA THR A 462 -1.48 -3.54 -6.03
C THR A 462 -2.33 -4.32 -5.05
N GLY A 463 -1.70 -4.74 -3.94
CA GLY A 463 -2.36 -5.36 -2.79
C GLY A 463 -2.46 -4.40 -1.61
N GLU A 464 -1.35 -3.71 -1.29
CA GLU A 464 -1.27 -2.85 -0.12
C GLU A 464 -0.36 -1.62 -0.29
N HIS A 465 0.52 -1.58 -1.33
CA HIS A 465 1.48 -0.49 -1.49
C HIS A 465 0.89 0.77 -2.13
N GLY A 466 -0.25 0.66 -2.82
CA GLY A 466 -0.82 1.73 -3.63
C GLY A 466 -0.24 1.78 -5.06
N ILE A 467 -0.67 2.78 -5.79
CA ILE A 467 -0.29 3.04 -7.20
C ILE A 467 0.87 4.04 -7.26
N GLY A 468 0.76 5.14 -6.52
CA GLY A 468 1.75 6.21 -6.48
C GLY A 468 2.11 6.75 -7.85
N VAL A 469 3.42 6.88 -8.10
CA VAL A 469 4.02 7.12 -9.42
C VAL A 469 4.43 5.81 -10.10
N GLU A 470 4.81 4.81 -9.32
CA GLU A 470 5.37 3.54 -9.79
C GLU A 470 4.46 2.81 -10.79
N LYS A 471 3.17 2.72 -10.47
CA LYS A 471 2.21 1.90 -11.22
C LYS A 471 1.22 2.71 -12.04
N LEU A 472 1.40 4.05 -12.09
CA LEU A 472 0.47 4.96 -12.76
C LEU A 472 0.23 4.59 -14.23
N ALA A 473 1.27 4.17 -14.95
CA ALA A 473 1.16 3.76 -16.34
C ALA A 473 0.29 2.51 -16.54
N LEU A 474 0.28 1.60 -15.56
CA LEU A 474 -0.48 0.35 -15.59
C LEU A 474 -1.98 0.54 -15.31
N MET A 475 -2.40 1.70 -14.81
CA MET A 475 -3.81 1.98 -14.54
C MET A 475 -4.68 1.86 -15.80
N ASN A 476 -4.15 2.25 -16.98
CA ASN A 476 -4.86 2.10 -18.25
C ASN A 476 -5.00 0.65 -18.74
N GLU A 477 -4.20 -0.27 -18.20
CA GLU A 477 -4.29 -1.71 -18.47
C GLU A 477 -5.20 -2.39 -17.45
N ALA A 478 -5.15 -1.95 -16.20
CA ALA A 478 -5.96 -2.49 -15.11
C ALA A 478 -7.44 -2.07 -15.20
N PHE A 479 -7.73 -0.88 -15.71
CA PHE A 479 -9.08 -0.30 -15.72
C PHE A 479 -9.47 0.24 -17.08
N GLY A 480 -10.75 0.10 -17.45
CA GLY A 480 -11.32 0.72 -18.64
C GLY A 480 -11.43 2.25 -18.50
N ALA A 481 -11.49 2.95 -19.63
CA ALA A 481 -11.56 4.41 -19.66
C ALA A 481 -12.73 4.98 -18.84
N GLU A 482 -13.92 4.38 -18.92
CA GLU A 482 -15.09 4.82 -18.15
C GLU A 482 -14.86 4.73 -16.62
N THR A 483 -14.10 3.72 -16.15
CA THR A 483 -13.75 3.58 -14.74
C THR A 483 -12.75 4.66 -14.31
N LEU A 484 -11.74 4.93 -15.13
CA LEU A 484 -10.75 5.97 -14.86
C LEU A 484 -11.37 7.38 -14.90
N ASP A 485 -12.32 7.61 -15.81
CA ASP A 485 -13.08 8.86 -15.86
C ASP A 485 -13.90 9.04 -14.57
N ALA A 486 -14.61 8.00 -14.11
CA ALA A 486 -15.36 8.05 -12.86
C ALA A 486 -14.44 8.28 -11.63
N MET A 487 -13.27 7.65 -11.58
CA MET A 487 -12.27 7.91 -10.54
C MET A 487 -11.78 9.37 -10.57
N SER A 488 -11.58 9.92 -11.77
CA SER A 488 -11.19 11.33 -11.96
C SER A 488 -12.28 12.28 -11.52
N ASP A 489 -13.54 12.02 -11.86
CA ASP A 489 -14.69 12.83 -11.45
C ASP A 489 -14.81 12.90 -9.92
N VAL A 490 -14.60 11.77 -9.24
CA VAL A 490 -14.59 11.72 -7.77
C VAL A 490 -13.43 12.53 -7.21
N ARG A 491 -12.21 12.38 -7.74
CA ARG A 491 -11.06 13.19 -7.34
C ARG A 491 -11.33 14.68 -7.55
N ASP A 492 -11.86 15.06 -8.69
CA ASP A 492 -12.11 16.46 -9.06
C ASP A 492 -13.21 17.10 -8.21
N ALA A 493 -14.17 16.29 -7.66
CA ALA A 493 -15.14 16.77 -6.69
C ALA A 493 -14.49 17.22 -5.37
N PHE A 494 -13.40 16.57 -4.94
CA PHE A 494 -12.64 16.94 -3.74
C PHE A 494 -11.52 17.93 -4.05
N ASN A 495 -10.86 17.80 -5.18
CA ASN A 495 -9.64 18.49 -5.57
C ASN A 495 -9.78 19.16 -6.95
N PRO A 496 -10.75 20.07 -7.14
CA PRO A 496 -11.14 20.61 -8.46
C PRO A 496 -10.02 21.40 -9.16
N ARG A 497 -8.98 21.79 -8.43
CA ARG A 497 -7.82 22.53 -8.97
C ARG A 497 -6.59 21.64 -9.15
N GLY A 498 -6.67 20.35 -8.79
CA GLY A 498 -5.56 19.40 -8.88
C GLY A 498 -4.34 19.77 -8.02
N LEU A 499 -4.50 20.54 -6.94
CA LEU A 499 -3.38 21.03 -6.14
C LEU A 499 -2.90 20.03 -5.08
N CYS A 500 -3.76 19.11 -4.65
CA CYS A 500 -3.46 18.12 -3.63
C CYS A 500 -2.89 16.86 -4.28
N ASN A 501 -1.65 16.53 -3.98
CA ASN A 501 -0.90 15.37 -4.45
C ASN A 501 -1.05 15.10 -5.96
N PRO A 502 -0.67 16.06 -6.83
CA PRO A 502 -0.84 15.92 -8.28
C PRO A 502 -0.03 14.75 -8.84
N ASP A 503 -0.45 14.25 -10.00
CA ASP A 503 0.22 13.20 -10.78
C ASP A 503 0.42 11.88 -10.02
N LYS A 504 -0.56 11.53 -9.17
CA LYS A 504 -0.58 10.29 -8.41
C LYS A 504 -1.88 9.52 -8.67
N MET A 505 -1.80 8.21 -8.50
CA MET A 505 -2.92 7.26 -8.44
C MET A 505 -3.75 7.19 -9.74
N ILE A 506 -4.22 8.29 -10.27
CA ILE A 506 -5.09 8.36 -11.45
C ILE A 506 -4.33 9.06 -12.59
N PRO A 507 -4.17 8.43 -13.76
CA PRO A 507 -3.55 9.06 -14.93
C PRO A 507 -4.29 10.36 -15.32
N ALA A 508 -3.56 11.35 -15.85
CA ALA A 508 -4.18 12.56 -16.38
C ALA A 508 -5.18 12.18 -17.48
N SER A 509 -6.41 12.71 -17.42
CA SER A 509 -7.41 12.42 -18.44
C SER A 509 -6.96 12.95 -19.81
N ARG A 510 -7.21 12.18 -20.87
CA ARG A 510 -6.87 12.57 -22.27
C ARG A 510 -7.57 13.85 -22.71
N SER A 511 -8.65 14.27 -22.06
CA SER A 511 -9.41 15.49 -22.37
C SER A 511 -8.62 16.78 -22.14
N CYS A 512 -7.61 16.81 -21.26
CA CYS A 512 -6.78 18.00 -21.04
C CYS A 512 -5.75 18.26 -22.15
N VAL A 513 -5.45 17.28 -23.02
CA VAL A 513 -4.46 17.44 -24.11
C VAL A 513 -5.08 18.10 -25.35
N GLU A 514 -6.40 18.02 -25.53
CA GLU A 514 -7.07 18.60 -26.70
C GLU A 514 -7.40 20.09 -26.56
N VAL A 515 -7.48 20.63 -25.36
CA VAL A 515 -7.83 22.04 -25.11
C VAL A 515 -6.68 23.00 -25.43
N ASN A 516 -5.44 22.52 -25.57
CA ASN A 516 -4.26 23.35 -25.83
C ASN A 516 -3.74 23.30 -27.28
N ARG A 517 -4.54 22.85 -28.26
CA ARG A 517 -4.21 23.08 -29.65
C ARG A 517 -4.67 24.48 -30.07
N PRO A 518 -3.76 25.42 -30.36
CA PRO A 518 -4.16 26.68 -30.98
C PRO A 518 -4.81 26.34 -32.34
N GLY A 519 -6.07 26.73 -32.48
CA GLY A 519 -6.78 26.61 -33.74
C GLY A 519 -5.99 27.28 -34.89
N PRO A 520 -6.14 26.82 -36.15
CA PRO A 520 -5.45 27.41 -37.27
C PRO A 520 -5.86 28.89 -37.39
N ARG A 521 -4.88 29.80 -37.34
CA ARG A 521 -5.09 31.20 -37.63
C ARG A 521 -5.59 31.29 -39.05
N GLY A 522 -6.89 31.57 -39.20
CA GLY A 522 -7.48 31.89 -40.49
C GLY A 522 -6.75 33.09 -41.04
N GLY A 523 -6.08 32.90 -42.19
CA GLY A 523 -5.60 33.98 -43.01
C GLY A 523 -6.81 34.67 -43.67
N GLY A 524 -6.87 35.94 -43.51
CA GLY A 524 -7.65 36.89 -44.27
C GLY A 524 -6.85 38.16 -44.37
#